data_2b5b5c24b3f0355b989cc189dd06b732
#
_entry.id   2b5b5c24b3f0355b989cc189dd06b732
#
_cell.length_a   1.000
_cell.length_b   1.000
_cell.length_c   1.000
_cell.angle_alpha   90.00
_cell.angle_beta   90.00
_cell.angle_gamma   90.00
#
_symmetry.space_group_name_H-M   'P 1'
#
loop_
_entity.id
_entity.type
_entity.pdbx_description
1 polymer ?
#
loop_
_entity_poly.entity_id
_entity_poly.type
_entity_poly.pdbx_seq_one_letter_code
_entity_poly.pdbx_strand_id
1 'polypeptide(L)'
;EKSRLGVPEVTLGLIPGDGGTQRLPRAIPRCKAAELLLMGKMIDAQEAYRIGLVNTVVPVEKVMPTAKEWAEQMCRCGPLAVRAAKQAMLRGCEMPLEDGLRLEYMLNAYVTSTEDFTEGTTAFVEKRKPVYKGK
;
A
#
# COMPACT_ATOMS: atom_id res chain seq x y z
N GLU A 1 -1.31 17.19 8.65
CA GLU A 1 -2.13 18.28 8.10
C GLU A 1 -1.31 19.35 7.36
N LYS A 2 -0.18 19.77 7.92
CA LYS A 2 0.61 20.90 7.39
C LYS A 2 1.58 20.52 6.27
N SER A 3 1.66 19.24 5.89
CA SER A 3 2.57 18.76 4.85
C SER A 3 2.19 19.29 3.47
N ARG A 4 3.23 19.61 2.69
CA ARG A 4 3.12 19.91 1.27
C ARG A 4 3.84 18.82 0.50
N LEU A 5 3.22 18.32 -0.58
CA LEU A 5 3.75 17.24 -1.41
C LEU A 5 3.80 17.72 -2.87
N GLY A 6 4.81 17.28 -3.60
CA GLY A 6 4.96 17.61 -5.01
C GLY A 6 6.27 17.13 -5.58
N VAL A 7 6.44 17.35 -6.87
CA VAL A 7 7.62 16.97 -7.68
C VAL A 7 8.00 18.21 -8.54
N PRO A 8 8.62 19.25 -7.92
CA PRO A 8 8.84 20.54 -8.55
C PRO A 8 10.04 20.59 -9.49
N GLU A 9 10.73 19.48 -9.76
CA GLU A 9 12.00 19.40 -10.49
C GLU A 9 11.95 20.04 -11.86
N VAL A 10 10.79 20.03 -12.54
CA VAL A 10 10.64 20.68 -13.86
C VAL A 10 10.81 22.19 -13.81
N THR A 11 10.56 22.81 -12.65
CA THR A 11 10.81 24.25 -12.47
C THR A 11 12.30 24.62 -12.45
N LEU A 12 13.16 23.59 -12.28
CA LEU A 12 14.63 23.71 -12.29
C LEU A 12 15.25 23.15 -13.58
N GLY A 13 14.42 22.80 -14.58
CA GLY A 13 14.88 22.19 -15.84
C GLY A 13 15.28 20.71 -15.69
N LEU A 14 14.81 20.05 -14.64
CA LEU A 14 15.08 18.63 -14.35
C LEU A 14 13.77 17.82 -14.42
N ILE A 15 13.91 16.49 -14.43
CA ILE A 15 12.78 15.57 -14.22
C ILE A 15 12.89 14.94 -12.83
N PRO A 16 11.80 14.46 -12.20
CA PRO A 16 11.83 13.65 -10.98
C PRO A 16 12.49 12.28 -11.23
N GLY A 17 13.84 12.27 -11.30
CA GLY A 17 14.65 11.14 -11.78
C GLY A 17 14.66 9.92 -10.87
N ASP A 18 14.38 10.09 -9.58
CA ASP A 18 14.37 9.01 -8.59
C ASP A 18 13.07 8.18 -8.60
N GLY A 19 12.43 8.07 -9.75
CA GLY A 19 11.24 7.27 -9.99
C GLY A 19 9.92 8.03 -9.86
N GLY A 20 9.95 9.36 -9.67
CA GLY A 20 8.75 10.17 -9.57
C GLY A 20 7.88 10.08 -10.82
N THR A 21 8.50 10.11 -12.02
CA THR A 21 7.79 9.97 -13.31
C THR A 21 7.12 8.60 -13.50
N GLN A 22 7.55 7.57 -12.78
CA GLN A 22 7.05 6.21 -12.90
C GLN A 22 6.09 5.82 -11.76
N ARG A 23 6.43 6.18 -10.53
CA ARG A 23 5.63 5.80 -9.35
C ARG A 23 4.37 6.64 -9.20
N LEU A 24 4.47 7.97 -9.43
CA LEU A 24 3.33 8.85 -9.23
C LEU A 24 2.14 8.52 -10.14
N PRO A 25 2.29 8.34 -11.48
CA PRO A 25 1.17 8.00 -12.37
C PRO A 25 0.63 6.57 -12.18
N ARG A 26 1.33 5.72 -11.41
CA ARG A 26 0.83 4.42 -10.97
C ARG A 26 0.09 4.48 -9.63
N ALA A 27 0.36 5.50 -8.83
CA ALA A 27 -0.25 5.66 -7.50
C ALA A 27 -1.55 6.48 -7.52
N ILE A 28 -1.69 7.43 -8.45
CA ILE A 28 -2.85 8.35 -8.53
C ILE A 28 -3.37 8.47 -9.96
N PRO A 29 -4.57 9.04 -10.19
CA PRO A 29 -5.10 9.29 -11.54
C PRO A 29 -4.07 10.01 -12.44
N ARG A 30 -3.87 9.50 -13.65
CA ARG A 30 -2.83 10.00 -14.58
C ARG A 30 -2.94 11.48 -14.89
N CYS A 31 -4.17 12.03 -14.98
CA CYS A 31 -4.36 13.46 -15.20
C CYS A 31 -3.82 14.29 -14.02
N LYS A 32 -3.97 13.83 -12.78
CA LYS A 32 -3.41 14.47 -11.60
C LYS A 32 -1.90 14.30 -11.51
N ALA A 33 -1.40 13.13 -11.84
CA ALA A 33 0.05 12.91 -11.93
C ALA A 33 0.69 13.84 -12.98
N ALA A 34 0.06 13.99 -14.15
CA ALA A 34 0.53 14.92 -15.19
C ALA A 34 0.53 16.37 -14.71
N GLU A 35 -0.51 16.82 -14.00
CA GLU A 35 -0.56 18.16 -13.42
C GLU A 35 0.62 18.41 -12.47
N LEU A 36 0.89 17.48 -11.56
CA LEU A 36 2.00 17.61 -10.60
C LEU A 36 3.37 17.54 -11.28
N LEU A 37 3.56 16.58 -12.20
CA LEU A 37 4.84 16.36 -12.88
C LEU A 37 5.20 17.45 -13.88
N LEU A 38 4.23 17.93 -14.68
CA LEU A 38 4.52 18.87 -15.78
C LEU A 38 4.45 20.33 -15.34
N MET A 39 3.74 20.64 -14.27
CA MET A 39 3.63 21.99 -13.75
C MET A 39 4.48 22.25 -12.50
N GLY A 40 5.07 21.19 -11.91
CA GLY A 40 5.85 21.31 -10.68
C GLY A 40 5.05 21.81 -9.48
N LYS A 41 3.73 21.60 -9.48
CA LYS A 41 2.84 22.08 -8.42
C LYS A 41 3.06 21.35 -7.10
N MET A 42 2.91 22.09 -6.01
CA MET A 42 2.82 21.54 -4.66
C MET A 42 1.36 21.48 -4.24
N ILE A 43 0.93 20.36 -3.68
CA ILE A 43 -0.40 20.16 -3.11
C ILE A 43 -0.33 20.07 -1.58
N ASP A 44 -1.42 20.38 -0.91
CA ASP A 44 -1.57 20.18 0.53
C ASP A 44 -1.96 18.73 0.88
N ALA A 45 -2.01 18.44 2.16
CA ALA A 45 -2.31 17.10 2.65
C ALA A 45 -3.76 16.66 2.32
N GLN A 46 -4.71 17.59 2.28
CA GLN A 46 -6.12 17.27 1.99
C GLN A 46 -6.30 16.93 0.51
N GLU A 47 -5.65 17.68 -0.39
CA GLU A 47 -5.66 17.32 -1.82
C GLU A 47 -4.94 16.00 -2.05
N ALA A 48 -3.81 15.74 -1.36
CA ALA A 48 -3.12 14.45 -1.44
C ALA A 48 -4.03 13.27 -0.98
N TYR A 49 -4.84 13.47 0.05
CA TYR A 49 -5.84 12.50 0.50
C TYR A 49 -6.96 12.34 -0.54
N ARG A 50 -7.49 13.45 -1.07
CA ARG A 50 -8.58 13.43 -2.05
C ARG A 50 -8.21 12.67 -3.33
N ILE A 51 -6.95 12.77 -3.78
CA ILE A 51 -6.48 12.08 -5.00
C ILE A 51 -5.92 10.67 -4.73
N GLY A 52 -5.94 10.20 -3.48
CA GLY A 52 -5.49 8.87 -3.10
C GLY A 52 -3.96 8.70 -2.97
N LEU A 53 -3.21 9.82 -2.91
CA LEU A 53 -1.75 9.77 -2.72
C LEU A 53 -1.37 9.38 -1.29
N VAL A 54 -2.19 9.76 -0.31
CA VAL A 54 -2.03 9.37 1.10
C VAL A 54 -3.32 8.74 1.62
N ASN A 55 -3.18 7.82 2.57
CA ASN A 55 -4.30 7.03 3.10
C ASN A 55 -5.15 7.81 4.11
N THR A 56 -4.56 8.76 4.84
CA THR A 56 -5.26 9.58 5.83
C THR A 56 -4.47 10.86 6.13
N VAL A 57 -5.17 11.84 6.67
CA VAL A 57 -4.59 13.10 7.15
C VAL A 57 -4.99 13.30 8.60
N VAL A 58 -4.02 13.47 9.46
CA VAL A 58 -4.22 13.65 10.91
C VAL A 58 -3.38 14.81 11.44
N PRO A 59 -3.70 15.38 12.60
CA PRO A 59 -2.83 16.33 13.31
C PRO A 59 -1.43 15.76 13.52
N VAL A 60 -0.41 16.62 13.56
CA VAL A 60 1.00 16.21 13.62
C VAL A 60 1.27 15.26 14.78
N GLU A 61 0.71 15.56 15.96
CA GLU A 61 0.84 14.75 17.17
C GLU A 61 0.16 13.38 17.07
N LYS A 62 -0.75 13.19 16.11
CA LYS A 62 -1.45 11.93 15.87
C LYS A 62 -0.78 11.05 14.80
N VAL A 63 0.21 11.55 14.06
CA VAL A 63 0.85 10.79 12.96
C VAL A 63 1.46 9.49 13.46
N MET A 64 2.31 9.55 14.49
CA MET A 64 2.95 8.34 15.05
C MET A 64 1.97 7.40 15.75
N PRO A 65 1.03 7.89 16.56
CA PRO A 65 -0.02 7.03 17.14
C PRO A 65 -0.83 6.28 16.05
N THR A 66 -1.30 6.98 15.02
CA THR A 66 -2.07 6.36 13.93
C THR A 66 -1.25 5.34 13.14
N ALA A 67 0.01 5.65 12.85
CA ALA A 67 0.90 4.72 12.15
C ALA A 67 1.16 3.44 12.97
N LYS A 68 1.35 3.59 14.29
CA LYS A 68 1.51 2.44 15.19
C LYS A 68 0.25 1.59 15.28
N GLU A 69 -0.91 2.23 15.40
CA GLU A 69 -2.20 1.52 15.40
C GLU A 69 -2.38 0.66 14.14
N TRP A 70 -2.07 1.21 12.96
CA TRP A 70 -2.14 0.47 11.71
C TRP A 70 -1.13 -0.67 11.65
N ALA A 71 0.10 -0.44 12.10
CA ALA A 71 1.11 -1.49 12.17
C ALA A 71 0.69 -2.62 13.12
N GLU A 72 0.14 -2.29 14.29
CA GLU A 72 -0.39 -3.26 15.25
C GLU A 72 -1.57 -4.05 14.67
N GLN A 73 -2.45 -3.39 13.90
CA GLN A 73 -3.54 -4.08 13.21
C GLN A 73 -3.01 -5.09 12.20
N MET A 74 -1.99 -4.72 11.41
CA MET A 74 -1.34 -5.67 10.47
C MET A 74 -0.68 -6.83 11.22
N CYS A 75 -0.05 -6.57 12.38
CA CYS A 75 0.58 -7.60 13.20
C CYS A 75 -0.42 -8.59 13.83
N ARG A 76 -1.71 -8.26 13.89
CA ARG A 76 -2.77 -9.19 14.33
C ARG A 76 -3.23 -10.14 13.24
N CYS A 77 -2.85 -9.90 11.99
CA CYS A 77 -3.17 -10.75 10.85
C CYS A 77 -2.13 -11.87 10.69
N GLY A 78 -2.48 -12.93 9.98
CA GLY A 78 -1.54 -14.01 9.67
C GLY A 78 -0.33 -13.48 8.89
N PRO A 79 0.90 -13.59 9.42
CA PRO A 79 2.06 -12.92 8.84
C PRO A 79 2.42 -13.42 7.44
N LEU A 80 2.21 -14.71 7.17
CA LEU A 80 2.42 -15.28 5.83
C LEU A 80 1.37 -14.77 4.84
N ALA A 81 0.12 -14.66 5.26
CA ALA A 81 -0.96 -14.11 4.43
C ALA A 81 -0.72 -12.63 4.09
N VAL A 82 -0.31 -11.80 5.07
CA VAL A 82 0.03 -10.38 4.83
C VAL A 82 1.18 -10.25 3.83
N ARG A 83 2.23 -11.08 3.96
CA ARG A 83 3.38 -11.08 3.03
C ARG A 83 2.96 -11.50 1.62
N ALA A 84 2.15 -12.57 1.51
CA ALA A 84 1.65 -13.07 0.23
C ALA A 84 0.74 -12.03 -0.46
N ALA A 85 -0.20 -11.44 0.27
CA ALA A 85 -1.07 -10.39 -0.25
C ALA A 85 -0.29 -9.16 -0.73
N LYS A 86 0.72 -8.73 0.03
CA LYS A 86 1.62 -7.63 -0.38
C LYS A 86 2.39 -7.99 -1.65
N GLN A 87 2.91 -9.21 -1.75
CA GLN A 87 3.63 -9.68 -2.93
C GLN A 87 2.72 -9.74 -4.16
N ALA A 88 1.53 -10.34 -4.03
CA ALA A 88 0.53 -10.41 -5.09
C ALA A 88 0.16 -9.01 -5.61
N MET A 89 -0.15 -8.08 -4.71
CA MET A 89 -0.49 -6.71 -5.06
C MET A 89 0.66 -6.00 -5.80
N LEU A 90 1.87 -6.01 -5.24
CA LEU A 90 2.99 -5.25 -5.81
C LEU A 90 3.50 -5.84 -7.12
N ARG A 91 3.53 -7.17 -7.26
CA ARG A 91 4.02 -7.84 -8.47
C ARG A 91 2.92 -8.00 -9.50
N GLY A 92 1.72 -8.36 -9.09
CA GLY A 92 0.58 -8.56 -9.97
C GLY A 92 0.20 -7.29 -10.76
N CYS A 93 0.30 -6.10 -10.13
CA CYS A 93 0.03 -4.84 -10.81
C CYS A 93 1.06 -4.47 -11.90
N GLU A 94 2.22 -5.14 -11.95
CA GLU A 94 3.29 -4.89 -12.93
C GLU A 94 3.29 -5.89 -14.11
N MET A 95 2.29 -6.78 -14.18
CA MET A 95 2.18 -7.82 -15.20
C MET A 95 0.76 -7.85 -15.81
N PRO A 96 0.54 -8.55 -16.94
CA PRO A 96 -0.80 -8.79 -17.46
C PRO A 96 -1.70 -9.42 -16.39
N LEU A 97 -3.00 -9.06 -16.39
CA LEU A 97 -3.95 -9.53 -15.38
C LEU A 97 -3.96 -11.06 -15.22
N GLU A 98 -3.89 -11.79 -16.32
CA GLU A 98 -3.89 -13.26 -16.29
C GLU A 98 -2.69 -13.83 -15.53
N ASP A 99 -1.50 -13.26 -15.73
CA ASP A 99 -0.30 -13.66 -15.01
C ASP A 99 -0.36 -13.24 -13.54
N GLY A 100 -0.94 -12.06 -13.26
CA GLY A 100 -1.22 -11.61 -11.89
C GLY A 100 -2.15 -12.56 -11.14
N LEU A 101 -3.22 -13.04 -11.79
CA LEU A 101 -4.14 -14.03 -11.23
C LEU A 101 -3.46 -15.39 -11.00
N ARG A 102 -2.57 -15.81 -11.89
CA ARG A 102 -1.77 -17.03 -11.68
C ARG A 102 -0.84 -16.90 -10.47
N LEU A 103 -0.16 -15.75 -10.32
CA LEU A 103 0.67 -15.46 -9.14
C LEU A 103 -0.16 -15.48 -7.86
N GLU A 104 -1.33 -14.84 -7.86
CA GLU A 104 -2.26 -14.84 -6.73
C GLU A 104 -2.68 -16.26 -6.34
N TYR A 105 -3.05 -17.09 -7.32
CA TYR A 105 -3.41 -18.49 -7.10
C TYR A 105 -2.26 -19.28 -6.44
N MET A 106 -1.03 -19.12 -6.94
CA MET A 106 0.15 -19.78 -6.37
C MET A 106 0.42 -19.35 -4.93
N LEU A 107 0.33 -18.06 -4.65
CA LEU A 107 0.51 -17.52 -3.31
C LEU A 107 -0.61 -17.95 -2.36
N ASN A 108 -1.85 -18.02 -2.84
CA ASN A 108 -2.98 -18.52 -2.08
C ASN A 108 -2.81 -20.00 -1.75
N ALA A 109 -2.40 -20.84 -2.72
CA ALA A 109 -2.11 -22.25 -2.49
C ALA A 109 -1.01 -22.45 -1.43
N TYR A 110 0.04 -21.61 -1.46
CA TYR A 110 1.07 -21.61 -0.42
C TYR A 110 0.48 -21.25 0.95
N VAL A 111 -0.25 -20.16 1.07
CA VAL A 111 -0.81 -19.72 2.36
C VAL A 111 -1.79 -20.74 2.94
N THR A 112 -2.64 -21.35 2.11
CA THR A 112 -3.62 -22.35 2.54
C THR A 112 -2.99 -23.67 3.01
N SER A 113 -1.71 -23.92 2.69
CA SER A 113 -0.96 -25.09 3.17
C SER A 113 -0.28 -24.88 4.53
N THR A 114 -0.41 -23.69 5.14
CA THR A 114 0.30 -23.32 6.37
C THR A 114 -0.48 -23.66 7.64
N GLU A 115 0.24 -23.82 8.77
CA GLU A 115 -0.39 -23.95 10.10
C GLU A 115 -1.22 -22.72 10.46
N ASP A 116 -0.75 -21.52 10.08
CA ASP A 116 -1.44 -20.27 10.34
C ASP A 116 -2.81 -20.19 9.63
N PHE A 117 -2.95 -20.77 8.43
CA PHE A 117 -4.26 -20.90 7.78
C PHE A 117 -5.23 -21.77 8.58
N THR A 118 -4.75 -22.94 9.05
CA THR A 118 -5.54 -23.84 9.89
C THR A 118 -5.95 -23.17 11.19
N GLU A 119 -5.00 -22.48 11.87
CA GLU A 119 -5.29 -21.71 13.09
C GLU A 119 -6.32 -20.62 12.83
N GLY A 120 -6.13 -19.82 11.78
CA GLY A 120 -7.03 -18.72 11.46
C GLY A 120 -8.46 -19.16 11.17
N THR A 121 -8.62 -20.21 10.39
CA THR A 121 -9.94 -20.78 10.06
C THR A 121 -10.60 -21.43 11.27
N THR A 122 -9.85 -22.17 12.08
CA THR A 122 -10.35 -22.75 13.32
C THR A 122 -10.78 -21.69 14.32
N ALA A 123 -9.92 -20.69 14.56
CA ALA A 123 -10.22 -19.59 15.47
C ALA A 123 -11.48 -18.81 15.03
N PHE A 124 -11.68 -18.64 13.73
CA PHE A 124 -12.89 -18.00 13.17
C PHE A 124 -14.16 -18.79 13.50
N VAL A 125 -14.15 -20.10 13.30
CA VAL A 125 -15.28 -20.98 13.62
C VAL A 125 -15.57 -21.00 15.13
N GLU A 126 -14.52 -21.05 15.95
CA GLU A 126 -14.60 -21.05 17.40
C GLU A 126 -14.86 -19.68 18.03
N LYS A 127 -14.92 -18.61 17.22
CA LYS A 127 -15.13 -17.20 17.65
C LYS A 127 -14.10 -16.73 18.69
N ARG A 128 -12.86 -17.19 18.59
CA ARG A 128 -11.72 -16.76 19.41
C ARG A 128 -10.68 -15.98 18.60
N LYS A 129 -9.76 -15.32 19.28
CA LYS A 129 -8.62 -14.68 18.61
C LYS A 129 -7.62 -15.74 18.14
N PRO A 130 -7.13 -15.66 16.89
CA PRO A 130 -6.08 -16.55 16.39
C PRO A 130 -4.72 -16.23 17.04
N VAL A 131 -3.86 -17.28 17.09
CA VAL A 131 -2.47 -17.17 17.54
C VAL A 131 -1.56 -17.64 16.42
N TYR A 132 -1.16 -16.71 15.57
CA TYR A 132 -0.30 -16.98 14.41
C TYR A 132 1.15 -17.18 14.82
N LYS A 133 1.84 -18.12 14.15
CA LYS A 133 3.25 -18.46 14.41
C LYS A 133 4.17 -18.19 13.21
N GLY A 134 3.60 -17.82 12.06
CA GLY A 134 4.35 -17.56 10.82
C GLY A 134 4.86 -18.82 10.12
N LYS A 135 4.15 -19.92 10.21
CA LYS A 135 4.52 -21.21 9.63
C LYS A 135 3.31 -22.05 9.18
#